data_e8a6ca00f338d7f9060144e91a7d3fa0
#
_entry.id   e8a6ca00f338d7f9060144e91a7d3fa0
#
_cell.length_a   1.000
_cell.length_b   1.000
_cell.length_c   1.000
_cell.angle_alpha   90.00
_cell.angle_beta   90.00
_cell.angle_gamma   90.00
#
_symmetry.space_group_name_H-M   'P 1'
#
loop_
_entity.id
_entity.type
_entity.pdbx_description
1 polymer ?
#
loop_
_entity_poly.entity_id
_entity_poly.type
_entity_poly.pdbx_seq_one_letter_code
_entity_poly.pdbx_strand_id
1 'polypeptide(L)'
;MNHKLEKKEQYVYIELEETAFADDVPATFEETAKSLFRDGYHSLIVNMQMTKSVDTAGTTVLKKVNWLCANDLGLLVIVTRDDDFIDLLESLKIPDINILPTKEEAIDAVFMNNLENEFGAGDDDYDAEDYEGVSESSEP
;
A
#
# COMPACT_ATOMS: atom_id res chain seq x y z
N MET A 1 -5.92 0.74 -19.40
CA MET A 1 -5.47 -0.20 -18.35
C MET A 1 -6.48 -1.32 -18.22
N ASN A 2 -6.02 -2.54 -18.43
CA ASN A 2 -6.86 -3.72 -18.25
C ASN A 2 -6.79 -4.15 -16.79
N HIS A 3 -7.93 -4.21 -16.12
CA HIS A 3 -7.96 -4.54 -14.69
C HIS A 3 -9.36 -4.94 -14.26
N LYS A 4 -9.42 -5.58 -13.11
CA LYS A 4 -10.67 -5.84 -12.39
C LYS A 4 -10.57 -5.12 -11.06
N LEU A 5 -11.68 -4.57 -10.60
CA LEU A 5 -11.71 -3.78 -9.38
C LEU A 5 -12.84 -4.26 -8.49
N GLU A 6 -12.52 -4.45 -7.20
CA GLU A 6 -13.46 -4.97 -6.23
C GLU A 6 -13.40 -4.08 -4.99
N LYS A 7 -14.49 -3.34 -4.73
CA LYS A 7 -14.56 -2.45 -3.57
C LYS A 7 -15.09 -3.21 -2.37
N LYS A 8 -14.35 -3.16 -1.28
CA LYS A 8 -14.74 -3.75 -0.01
C LYS A 8 -14.87 -2.63 1.01
N GLU A 9 -15.25 -2.98 2.24
CA GLU A 9 -15.49 -1.98 3.27
C GLU A 9 -14.19 -1.25 3.67
N GLN A 10 -13.09 -1.97 3.79
CA GLN A 10 -11.83 -1.41 4.31
C GLN A 10 -10.72 -1.31 3.29
N TYR A 11 -10.94 -1.77 2.06
CA TYR A 11 -9.91 -1.72 1.02
C TYR A 11 -10.54 -1.87 -0.35
N VAL A 12 -9.74 -1.56 -1.39
CA VAL A 12 -10.10 -1.86 -2.77
C VAL A 12 -9.09 -2.85 -3.31
N TYR A 13 -9.57 -3.93 -3.90
CA TYR A 13 -8.71 -4.92 -4.55
C TYR A 13 -8.70 -4.64 -6.04
N ILE A 14 -7.51 -4.44 -6.60
CA ILE A 14 -7.33 -4.19 -8.03
C ILE A 14 -6.49 -5.32 -8.60
N GLU A 15 -7.07 -6.09 -9.51
CA GLU A 15 -6.32 -7.12 -10.21
C GLU A 15 -5.85 -6.53 -11.53
N LEU A 16 -4.57 -6.22 -11.62
CA LEU A 16 -3.99 -5.60 -12.80
C LEU A 16 -3.70 -6.67 -13.85
N GLU A 17 -4.25 -6.48 -15.04
CA GLU A 17 -4.09 -7.43 -16.15
C GLU A 17 -3.18 -6.84 -17.23
N GLU A 18 -2.01 -6.35 -16.79
CA GLU A 18 -1.02 -5.75 -17.68
C GLU A 18 0.34 -6.38 -17.39
N THR A 19 1.06 -6.74 -18.45
CA THR A 19 2.40 -7.31 -18.29
C THR A 19 3.44 -6.23 -18.02
N ALA A 20 3.14 -4.98 -18.34
CA ALA A 20 4.03 -3.86 -18.07
C ALA A 20 3.25 -2.73 -17.40
N PHE A 21 3.78 -2.25 -16.29
CA PHE A 21 3.25 -1.06 -15.63
C PHE A 21 3.98 0.13 -16.25
N ALA A 22 3.55 0.50 -17.45
CA ALA A 22 4.28 1.41 -18.32
C ALA A 22 3.31 2.13 -19.26
N ASP A 23 3.84 3.09 -20.02
CA ASP A 23 3.11 3.85 -21.03
C ASP A 23 1.89 4.58 -20.40
N ASP A 24 0.67 4.23 -20.82
CA ASP A 24 -0.54 4.87 -20.29
C ASP A 24 -1.03 4.27 -18.98
N VAL A 25 -0.55 3.09 -18.63
CA VAL A 25 -1.05 2.35 -17.46
C VAL A 25 -0.83 3.11 -16.15
N PRO A 26 0.39 3.64 -15.87
CA PRO A 26 0.59 4.39 -14.62
C PRO A 26 -0.33 5.57 -14.45
N ALA A 27 -0.54 6.37 -15.51
CA ALA A 27 -1.40 7.54 -15.43
C ALA A 27 -2.85 7.16 -15.13
N THR A 28 -3.35 6.11 -15.78
CA THR A 28 -4.70 5.60 -15.53
C THR A 28 -4.82 5.05 -14.12
N PHE A 29 -3.80 4.32 -13.66
CA PHE A 29 -3.77 3.79 -12.30
C PHE A 29 -3.83 4.93 -11.28
N GLU A 30 -3.04 5.98 -11.50
CA GLU A 30 -3.03 7.12 -10.59
C GLU A 30 -4.40 7.78 -10.52
N GLU A 31 -5.06 7.97 -11.65
CA GLU A 31 -6.41 8.56 -11.69
C GLU A 31 -7.42 7.69 -10.94
N THR A 32 -7.33 6.38 -11.15
CA THR A 32 -8.20 5.42 -10.47
C THR A 32 -7.99 5.50 -8.96
N ALA A 33 -6.72 5.51 -8.51
CA ALA A 33 -6.40 5.59 -7.10
C ALA A 33 -6.92 6.88 -6.48
N LYS A 34 -6.72 8.01 -7.15
CA LYS A 34 -7.20 9.30 -6.64
C LYS A 34 -8.71 9.33 -6.50
N SER A 35 -9.42 8.73 -7.48
CA SER A 35 -10.87 8.64 -7.41
C SER A 35 -11.31 7.83 -6.19
N LEU A 36 -10.62 6.73 -5.92
CA LEU A 36 -10.92 5.88 -4.77
C LEU A 36 -10.65 6.61 -3.45
N PHE A 37 -9.57 7.38 -3.38
CA PHE A 37 -9.29 8.19 -2.18
C PHE A 37 -10.39 9.23 -1.95
N ARG A 38 -10.88 9.86 -3.01
CA ARG A 38 -12.00 10.81 -2.90
C ARG A 38 -13.27 10.13 -2.40
N ASP A 39 -13.43 8.84 -2.72
CA ASP A 39 -14.58 8.07 -2.25
C ASP A 39 -14.41 7.56 -0.82
N GLY A 40 -13.27 7.84 -0.19
CA GLY A 40 -13.04 7.51 1.22
C GLY A 40 -12.20 6.28 1.47
N TYR A 41 -11.66 5.64 0.43
CA TYR A 41 -10.77 4.49 0.62
C TYR A 41 -9.36 4.96 0.93
N HIS A 42 -8.66 4.24 1.79
CA HIS A 42 -7.29 4.57 2.19
C HIS A 42 -6.30 3.46 1.87
N SER A 43 -6.80 2.25 1.60
CA SER A 43 -5.93 1.09 1.37
C SER A 43 -6.26 0.44 0.06
N LEU A 44 -5.21 0.15 -0.71
CA LEU A 44 -5.32 -0.50 -2.01
C LEU A 44 -4.48 -1.76 -2.01
N ILE A 45 -5.08 -2.87 -2.49
CA ILE A 45 -4.36 -4.11 -2.73
C ILE A 45 -4.30 -4.28 -4.24
N VAL A 46 -3.08 -4.28 -4.79
CA VAL A 46 -2.89 -4.36 -6.23
C VAL A 46 -2.24 -5.68 -6.59
N ASN A 47 -2.99 -6.55 -7.23
CA ASN A 47 -2.45 -7.81 -7.72
C ASN A 47 -1.68 -7.56 -9.01
N MET A 48 -0.37 -7.75 -8.97
CA MET A 48 0.51 -7.55 -10.10
C MET A 48 1.19 -8.85 -10.53
N GLN A 49 0.49 -9.98 -10.36
CA GLN A 49 1.10 -11.28 -10.71
C GLN A 49 1.38 -11.42 -12.20
N MET A 50 0.64 -10.73 -13.04
CA MET A 50 0.89 -10.74 -14.49
C MET A 50 1.97 -9.75 -14.90
N THR A 51 2.31 -8.80 -14.02
CA THR A 51 3.21 -7.69 -14.37
C THR A 51 4.66 -8.10 -14.24
N LYS A 52 5.47 -7.74 -15.24
CA LYS A 52 6.88 -8.12 -15.30
C LYS A 52 7.83 -6.93 -15.34
N SER A 53 7.31 -5.73 -15.60
CA SER A 53 8.18 -4.56 -15.73
C SER A 53 7.46 -3.29 -15.28
N VAL A 54 8.27 -2.29 -14.93
CA VAL A 54 7.78 -0.97 -14.49
C VAL A 54 8.72 0.05 -15.13
N ASP A 55 8.17 1.04 -15.84
CA ASP A 55 8.99 2.11 -16.41
C ASP A 55 9.17 3.24 -15.38
N THR A 56 9.88 4.31 -15.80
CA THR A 56 10.15 5.44 -14.91
C THR A 56 8.86 6.11 -14.43
N ALA A 57 7.91 6.30 -15.33
CA ALA A 57 6.62 6.87 -14.96
C ALA A 57 5.88 5.97 -13.99
N GLY A 58 5.95 4.65 -14.21
CA GLY A 58 5.35 3.67 -13.31
C GLY A 58 5.95 3.74 -11.92
N THR A 59 7.27 3.85 -11.82
CA THR A 59 7.96 3.99 -10.54
C THR A 59 7.47 5.22 -9.80
N THR A 60 7.38 6.35 -10.49
CA THR A 60 6.93 7.61 -9.89
C THR A 60 5.51 7.47 -9.35
N VAL A 61 4.62 6.84 -10.13
CA VAL A 61 3.22 6.67 -9.72
C VAL A 61 3.12 5.73 -8.52
N LEU A 62 3.88 4.63 -8.50
CA LEU A 62 3.85 3.72 -7.35
C LEU A 62 4.29 4.42 -6.07
N LYS A 63 5.35 5.22 -6.15
CA LYS A 63 5.82 6.00 -5.00
C LYS A 63 4.76 6.97 -4.52
N LYS A 64 4.11 7.65 -5.46
CA LYS A 64 3.10 8.65 -5.14
C LYS A 64 1.87 8.01 -4.50
N VAL A 65 1.37 6.93 -5.07
CA VAL A 65 0.19 6.25 -4.54
C VAL A 65 0.50 5.64 -3.17
N ASN A 66 1.69 5.05 -3.02
CA ASN A 66 2.14 4.53 -1.74
C ASN A 66 2.13 5.62 -0.67
N TRP A 67 2.66 6.80 -1.01
CA TRP A 67 2.69 7.94 -0.10
C TRP A 67 1.28 8.41 0.25
N LEU A 68 0.38 8.47 -0.75
CA LEU A 68 -1.00 8.91 -0.52
C LEU A 68 -1.74 7.97 0.43
N CYS A 69 -1.56 6.66 0.27
CA CYS A 69 -2.15 5.69 1.19
C CYS A 69 -1.63 5.89 2.61
N ALA A 70 -0.31 5.97 2.75
CA ALA A 70 0.33 6.10 4.06
C ALA A 70 -0.06 7.41 4.74
N ASN A 71 -0.19 8.48 3.97
CA ASN A 71 -0.56 9.78 4.50
C ASN A 71 -1.97 9.77 5.11
N ASP A 72 -2.82 8.88 4.62
CA ASP A 72 -4.19 8.70 5.15
C ASP A 72 -4.28 7.51 6.10
N LEU A 73 -3.14 7.04 6.62
CA LEU A 73 -3.05 5.91 7.55
C LEU A 73 -3.49 4.59 6.94
N GLY A 74 -3.42 4.47 5.61
CA GLY A 74 -3.72 3.24 4.91
C GLY A 74 -2.47 2.56 4.39
N LEU A 75 -2.67 1.53 3.57
CA LEU A 75 -1.58 0.76 2.96
C LEU A 75 -1.77 0.62 1.45
N LEU A 76 -0.67 0.63 0.74
CA LEU A 76 -0.62 0.08 -0.61
C LEU A 76 0.10 -1.26 -0.51
N VAL A 77 -0.57 -2.35 -0.89
CA VAL A 77 0.02 -3.68 -0.88
C VAL A 77 0.08 -4.21 -2.29
N ILE A 78 1.24 -4.67 -2.72
CA ILE A 78 1.42 -5.28 -4.02
C ILE A 78 1.47 -6.79 -3.83
N VAL A 79 0.62 -7.52 -4.56
CA VAL A 79 0.56 -8.98 -4.48
C VAL A 79 1.27 -9.55 -5.70
N THR A 80 2.34 -10.29 -5.46
CA THR A 80 3.08 -10.98 -6.50
C THR A 80 3.93 -12.10 -5.89
N ARG A 81 4.14 -13.18 -6.66
CA ARG A 81 5.02 -14.29 -6.28
C ARG A 81 6.25 -14.39 -7.18
N ASP A 82 6.36 -13.48 -8.14
CA ASP A 82 7.46 -13.50 -9.10
C ASP A 82 8.71 -12.92 -8.44
N ASP A 83 9.70 -13.77 -8.17
CA ASP A 83 10.92 -13.33 -7.48
C ASP A 83 11.65 -12.24 -8.25
N ASP A 84 11.72 -12.35 -9.58
CA ASP A 84 12.37 -11.34 -10.39
C ASP A 84 11.65 -10.00 -10.29
N PHE A 85 10.33 -10.02 -10.28
CA PHE A 85 9.55 -8.79 -10.17
C PHE A 85 9.64 -8.20 -8.77
N ILE A 86 9.68 -9.05 -7.74
CA ILE A 86 9.90 -8.59 -6.35
C ILE A 86 11.25 -7.89 -6.26
N ASP A 87 12.30 -8.47 -6.82
CA ASP A 87 13.63 -7.85 -6.82
C ASP A 87 13.60 -6.50 -7.54
N LEU A 88 12.88 -6.43 -8.67
CA LEU A 88 12.73 -5.18 -9.40
C LEU A 88 12.04 -4.13 -8.52
N LEU A 89 10.92 -4.47 -7.90
CA LEU A 89 10.18 -3.54 -7.05
C LEU A 89 11.04 -3.03 -5.90
N GLU A 90 11.80 -3.93 -5.27
CA GLU A 90 12.68 -3.54 -4.17
C GLU A 90 13.79 -2.59 -4.64
N SER A 91 14.25 -2.76 -5.87
CA SER A 91 15.28 -1.90 -6.43
C SER A 91 14.79 -0.48 -6.72
N LEU A 92 13.48 -0.28 -6.81
CA LEU A 92 12.91 1.04 -7.09
C LEU A 92 12.92 1.97 -5.88
N LYS A 93 13.25 1.45 -4.71
CA LYS A 93 13.39 2.23 -3.47
C LYS A 93 12.11 2.96 -3.11
N ILE A 94 10.99 2.26 -3.20
CA ILE A 94 9.70 2.78 -2.75
C ILE A 94 9.67 2.63 -1.23
N PRO A 95 9.53 3.74 -0.46
CA PRO A 95 9.62 3.67 1.01
C PRO A 95 8.57 2.75 1.60
N ASP A 96 9.02 1.81 2.44
CA ASP A 96 8.14 0.90 3.20
C ASP A 96 7.14 0.15 2.33
N ILE A 97 7.56 -0.21 1.11
CA ILE A 97 6.66 -0.91 0.19
C ILE A 97 6.25 -2.27 0.77
N ASN A 98 4.97 -2.59 0.66
CA ASN A 98 4.42 -3.86 1.12
C ASN A 98 4.23 -4.78 -0.08
N ILE A 99 4.96 -5.89 -0.10
CA ILE A 99 4.87 -6.89 -1.16
C ILE A 99 4.56 -8.22 -0.50
N LEU A 100 3.42 -8.81 -0.85
CA LEU A 100 2.98 -10.06 -0.25
C LEU A 100 2.60 -11.06 -1.34
N PRO A 101 2.71 -12.36 -1.05
CA PRO A 101 2.50 -13.38 -2.10
C PRO A 101 1.05 -13.71 -2.40
N THR A 102 0.12 -13.40 -1.50
CA THR A 102 -1.29 -13.77 -1.69
C THR A 102 -2.22 -12.63 -1.33
N LYS A 103 -3.42 -12.68 -1.91
CA LYS A 103 -4.49 -11.74 -1.61
C LYS A 103 -4.87 -11.81 -0.14
N GLU A 104 -4.93 -13.04 0.42
CA GLU A 104 -5.33 -13.23 1.82
C GLU A 104 -4.35 -12.55 2.78
N GLU A 105 -3.05 -12.69 2.53
CA GLU A 105 -2.06 -12.03 3.37
C GLU A 105 -2.14 -10.51 3.25
N ALA A 106 -2.46 -10.02 2.03
CA ALA A 106 -2.62 -8.58 1.82
C ALA A 106 -3.82 -8.04 2.60
N ILE A 107 -4.93 -8.78 2.60
CA ILE A 107 -6.13 -8.41 3.35
C ILE A 107 -5.81 -8.37 4.85
N ASP A 108 -5.10 -9.38 5.35
CA ASP A 108 -4.70 -9.42 6.75
C ASP A 108 -3.82 -8.21 7.10
N ALA A 109 -2.91 -7.83 6.21
CA ALA A 109 -2.04 -6.67 6.44
C ALA A 109 -2.85 -5.38 6.57
N VAL A 110 -3.87 -5.21 5.72
CA VAL A 110 -4.75 -4.04 5.81
C VAL A 110 -5.50 -4.03 7.14
N PHE A 111 -6.06 -5.17 7.55
CA PHE A 111 -6.80 -5.25 8.80
C PHE A 111 -5.89 -4.98 10.00
N MET A 112 -4.67 -5.51 10.01
CA MET A 112 -3.71 -5.25 11.07
C MET A 112 -3.34 -3.77 11.14
N ASN A 113 -3.14 -3.16 9.97
CA ASN A 113 -2.84 -1.73 9.90
C ASN A 113 -3.99 -0.91 10.50
N ASN A 114 -5.22 -1.27 10.18
CA ASN A 114 -6.40 -0.56 10.70
C ASN A 114 -6.51 -0.72 12.22
N LEU A 115 -6.24 -1.92 12.73
CA LEU A 115 -6.25 -2.16 14.17
C LEU A 115 -5.19 -1.33 14.88
N GLU A 116 -3.98 -1.24 14.30
CA GLU A 116 -2.92 -0.43 14.88
C GLU A 116 -3.30 1.05 14.94
N ASN A 117 -3.97 1.53 13.89
CA ASN A 117 -4.42 2.91 13.86
C ASN A 117 -5.48 3.19 14.93
N GLU A 118 -6.36 2.22 15.18
CA GLU A 118 -7.43 2.39 16.18
C GLU A 118 -6.93 2.31 17.61
N PHE A 119 -5.96 1.45 17.87
CA PHE A 119 -5.53 1.17 19.24
C PHE A 119 -4.12 1.66 19.55
N GLY A 120 -3.26 1.77 18.54
CA GLY A 120 -1.87 2.17 18.73
C GLY A 120 -1.65 3.66 18.60
N ALA A 121 -2.30 4.28 17.63
CA ALA A 121 -2.11 5.71 17.38
C ALA A 121 -2.72 6.56 18.46
N GLY A 122 -3.70 6.02 19.16
CA GLY A 122 -4.37 6.73 20.23
C GLY A 122 -3.55 6.87 21.48
N ASP A 123 -2.57 6.30 21.90
CA ASP A 123 -1.89 6.26 23.09
C ASP A 123 -0.61 6.89 23.12
N ASP A 124 -0.79 7.07 22.67
CA ASP A 124 -0.33 7.65 22.74
C ASP A 124 0.26 7.92 23.03
N ASP A 125 0.19 8.08 23.09
CA ASP A 125 0.30 8.57 23.25
C ASP A 125 1.04 8.46 23.75
N TYR A 126 1.05 8.50 24.32
CA TYR A 126 1.33 8.47 24.85
C TYR A 126 2.28 8.38 24.96
N ASP A 127 2.38 8.16 25.34
CA ASP A 127 2.81 8.01 25.59
C ASP A 127 3.71 8.04 25.79
N ALA A 128 3.88 7.91 25.99
CA ALA A 128 4.03 7.88 26.05
C ALA A 128 4.88 8.00 26.27
N GLU A 129 4.77 7.68 26.21
CA GLU A 129 4.98 7.54 26.45
C GLU A 129 5.56 7.56 26.70
N ASP A 130 5.77 7.75 26.87
CA ASP A 130 5.74 7.51 27.19
C ASP A 130 6.57 7.51 27.54
N TYR A 131 6.62 7.51 27.50
CA TYR A 131 6.69 7.18 27.76
C TYR A 131 7.46 7.26 28.16
N GLU A 132 7.58 7.04 28.05
CA GLU A 132 7.61 6.76 28.38
C GLU A 132 7.97 6.88 28.66
N GLY A 133 8.69 7.02 29.40
CA GLY A 133 8.34 6.85 29.42
C GLY A 133 9.11 6.97 29.74
N VAL A 134 9.06 7.00 29.70
CA VAL A 134 8.93 6.71 30.08
C VAL A 134 9.45 6.79 30.30
N SER A 135 9.63 6.69 30.30
CA SER A 135 9.36 6.49 30.52
C SER A 135 9.90 6.70 30.78
N GLU A 136 9.77 6.42 30.42
CA GLU A 136 9.55 6.25 30.58
C GLU A 136 9.81 6.30 30.79
N SER A 137 10.54 6.54 31.13
CA SER A 137 10.14 6.33 31.36
C SER A 137 10.47 6.55 31.48
N SER A 138 10.77 6.49 31.58
CA SER A 138 10.24 6.38 31.66
C SER A 138 10.50 6.61 31.69
N GLU A 139 10.16 6.27 31.26
CA GLU A 139 9.71 6.06 31.17
C GLU A 139 9.96 6.07 31.22
N PRO A 140 10.78 6.23 31.71
CA PRO A 140 10.47 6.00 31.78
C PRO A 140 10.70 6.27 31.79
#